data_3d7feba5dd2b39cea82d0e818a448f98
#
_entry.id   3d7feba5dd2b39cea82d0e818a448f98
#
_cell.length_a   1.000
_cell.length_b   1.000
_cell.length_c   1.000
_cell.angle_alpha   90.00
_cell.angle_beta   90.00
_cell.angle_gamma   90.00
#
_symmetry.space_group_name_H-M   'P 1'
#
loop_
_entity.id
_entity.type
_entity.pdbx_description
1 polymer ?
#
loop_
_entity_poly.entity_id
_entity_poly.type
_entity_poly.pdbx_seq_one_letter_code
_entity_poly.pdbx_strand_id
1 'polypeptide(L)'
;MKVKEKEIFDRYGDSVSEDFPVYSKIPVDWNVITFNYSSFAYFFNQNNSLYFHGNLFKYIDIHNKTEITIGEEEYDKMDIANFLKDQIMPNISFNDTSLKYTIPMFLPPMRIKPVLSRSYIKIWFESEKVIKDANKIIIIGFSFNHSDEHINGILRDCKNKNIFIIDAEIEKVITALESIFNYRSEDYTKVRIQGYFAKRYGTVTLINAKAHEIDIQNL
;
A
#
# COMPACT_ATOMS: atom_id res chain seq x y z
N MET A 1 17.40 2.43 3.00
CA MET A 1 16.23 1.56 3.27
C MET A 1 16.30 0.30 2.40
N LYS A 2 16.46 0.37 1.08
CA LYS A 2 16.61 -0.81 0.20
C LYS A 2 17.90 -1.59 0.43
N VAL A 3 19.03 -0.94 0.76
CA VAL A 3 20.26 -1.64 1.19
C VAL A 3 20.00 -2.42 2.46
N LYS A 4 19.31 -1.85 3.44
CA LYS A 4 18.88 -2.59 4.64
C LYS A 4 17.81 -3.62 4.31
N GLU A 5 16.91 -3.35 3.40
CA GLU A 5 15.89 -4.29 2.94
C GLU A 5 16.54 -5.45 2.17
N LYS A 6 17.51 -5.16 1.30
CA LYS A 6 18.30 -6.20 0.58
C LYS A 6 19.22 -6.94 1.53
N GLU A 7 19.91 -6.25 2.43
CA GLU A 7 20.71 -6.89 3.50
C GLU A 7 19.85 -7.74 4.43
N ILE A 8 18.62 -7.29 4.74
CA ILE A 8 17.64 -8.07 5.48
C ILE A 8 17.19 -9.26 4.63
N PHE A 9 16.92 -9.07 3.35
CA PHE A 9 16.55 -10.13 2.43
C PHE A 9 17.70 -11.12 2.19
N ASP A 10 18.92 -10.64 1.99
CA ASP A 10 20.10 -11.48 1.75
C ASP A 10 20.59 -12.19 3.03
N ARG A 11 20.44 -11.56 4.21
CA ARG A 11 20.80 -12.18 5.51
C ARG A 11 19.73 -13.09 6.07
N TYR A 12 18.48 -12.79 5.78
CA TYR A 12 17.32 -13.41 6.40
C TYR A 12 16.33 -13.93 5.37
N GLY A 13 16.79 -14.23 4.13
CA GLY A 13 15.94 -14.58 3.01
C GLY A 13 14.91 -15.65 3.33
N ASP A 14 15.31 -16.68 4.07
CA ASP A 14 14.38 -17.69 4.58
C ASP A 14 13.59 -17.19 5.81
N SER A 15 14.18 -16.37 6.66
CA SER A 15 13.51 -15.81 7.85
C SER A 15 12.70 -14.54 7.56
N VAL A 16 12.98 -13.82 6.48
CA VAL A 16 12.08 -12.73 6.02
C VAL A 16 10.74 -13.29 5.55
N SER A 17 10.71 -14.52 5.03
CA SER A 17 9.46 -15.21 4.75
C SER A 17 8.70 -15.58 6.04
N GLU A 18 9.42 -15.78 7.16
CA GLU A 18 8.82 -15.99 8.49
C GLU A 18 8.40 -14.67 9.15
N ASP A 19 9.19 -13.58 8.99
CA ASP A 19 8.90 -12.26 9.55
C ASP A 19 7.83 -11.49 8.75
N PHE A 20 7.74 -11.72 7.42
CA PHE A 20 6.76 -11.10 6.53
C PHE A 20 5.97 -12.13 5.71
N PRO A 21 5.40 -13.14 6.36
CA PRO A 21 4.79 -14.30 5.68
C PRO A 21 3.58 -13.95 4.81
N VAL A 22 3.03 -12.75 4.95
CA VAL A 22 1.90 -12.29 4.10
C VAL A 22 2.36 -12.06 2.66
N TYR A 23 3.48 -11.35 2.48
CA TYR A 23 3.95 -11.04 1.13
C TYR A 23 4.37 -12.29 0.35
N SER A 24 4.98 -13.26 1.03
CA SER A 24 5.39 -14.53 0.40
C SER A 24 4.20 -15.43 -0.01
N LYS A 25 3.03 -15.21 0.58
CA LYS A 25 1.79 -15.94 0.27
C LYS A 25 0.97 -15.31 -0.85
N ILE A 26 1.33 -14.10 -1.31
CA ILE A 26 0.60 -13.44 -2.40
C ILE A 26 0.99 -14.09 -3.73
N PRO A 27 0.06 -14.66 -4.49
CA PRO A 27 0.35 -15.20 -5.81
C PRO A 27 0.90 -14.13 -6.75
N VAL A 28 1.86 -14.51 -7.58
CA VAL A 28 2.56 -13.58 -8.50
C VAL A 28 1.66 -12.97 -9.58
N ASP A 29 0.55 -13.61 -9.88
CA ASP A 29 -0.47 -13.17 -10.83
C ASP A 29 -1.53 -12.23 -10.21
N TRP A 30 -1.50 -12.05 -8.87
CA TRP A 30 -2.41 -11.12 -8.23
C TRP A 30 -1.91 -9.68 -8.35
N ASN A 31 -2.84 -8.75 -8.50
CA ASN A 31 -2.52 -7.34 -8.41
C ASN A 31 -2.44 -6.91 -6.93
N VAL A 32 -1.40 -6.19 -6.59
CA VAL A 32 -1.17 -5.65 -5.25
C VAL A 32 -1.23 -4.13 -5.28
N ILE A 33 -2.08 -3.55 -4.45
CA ILE A 33 -2.11 -2.10 -4.22
C ILE A 33 -1.58 -1.89 -2.81
N THR A 34 -0.45 -1.21 -2.69
CA THR A 34 0.18 -0.94 -1.39
C THR A 34 0.12 0.54 -1.05
N PHE A 35 -0.13 0.81 0.23
CA PHE A 35 -0.06 2.15 0.84
C PHE A 35 1.28 2.38 1.55
N ASN A 36 2.12 1.34 1.62
CA ASN A 36 3.46 1.44 2.16
C ASN A 36 4.42 2.03 1.12
N TYR A 37 5.34 2.85 1.58
CA TYR A 37 6.38 3.44 0.73
C TYR A 37 7.56 2.50 0.51
N SER A 38 7.65 1.40 1.29
CA SER A 38 8.72 0.41 1.22
C SER A 38 8.65 -0.42 -0.06
N SER A 39 9.77 -1.00 -0.46
CA SER A 39 9.86 -1.83 -1.67
C SER A 39 9.36 -3.27 -1.51
N PHE A 40 8.87 -3.67 -0.32
CA PHE A 40 8.45 -5.06 -0.07
C PHE A 40 7.43 -5.60 -1.09
N ALA A 41 6.41 -4.82 -1.44
CA ALA A 41 5.43 -5.25 -2.42
C ALA A 41 6.08 -5.54 -3.80
N TYR A 42 7.08 -4.75 -4.20
CA TYR A 42 7.83 -4.96 -5.43
C TYR A 42 8.64 -6.26 -5.40
N PHE A 43 9.34 -6.54 -4.29
CA PHE A 43 10.17 -7.75 -4.19
C PHE A 43 9.36 -9.04 -4.27
N PHE A 44 8.17 -9.05 -3.67
CA PHE A 44 7.34 -10.26 -3.61
C PHE A 44 6.38 -10.39 -4.79
N ASN A 45 5.96 -9.30 -5.41
CA ASN A 45 4.98 -9.30 -6.49
C ASN A 45 5.44 -8.51 -7.73
N GLN A 46 6.72 -8.19 -7.80
CA GLN A 46 7.41 -7.52 -8.92
C GLN A 46 6.53 -6.57 -9.75
N ASN A 47 6.03 -7.02 -10.92
CA ASN A 47 5.42 -6.16 -11.93
C ASN A 47 3.95 -5.80 -11.67
N ASN A 48 3.29 -6.46 -10.72
CA ASN A 48 1.85 -6.28 -10.44
C ASN A 48 1.58 -5.41 -9.21
N SER A 49 2.59 -4.67 -8.72
CA SER A 49 2.47 -3.82 -7.53
C SER A 49 2.26 -2.35 -7.88
N LEU A 50 1.15 -1.79 -7.42
CA LEU A 50 0.82 -0.37 -7.53
C LEU A 50 1.03 0.33 -6.18
N TYR A 51 1.87 1.36 -6.16
CA TYR A 51 2.16 2.16 -4.97
C TYR A 51 1.22 3.36 -4.92
N PHE A 52 0.09 3.22 -4.25
CA PHE A 52 -1.00 4.21 -4.27
C PHE A 52 -0.58 5.60 -3.78
N HIS A 53 0.29 5.65 -2.79
CA HIS A 53 0.86 6.88 -2.24
C HIS A 53 2.27 7.18 -2.77
N GLY A 54 2.70 6.50 -3.83
CA GLY A 54 4.07 6.59 -4.34
C GLY A 54 5.06 5.74 -3.54
N ASN A 55 6.33 5.94 -3.80
CA ASN A 55 7.41 5.16 -3.19
C ASN A 55 8.68 6.00 -3.01
N LEU A 56 9.66 5.46 -2.28
CA LEU A 56 10.91 6.14 -1.92
C LEU A 56 12.00 6.10 -2.99
N PHE A 57 11.76 5.46 -4.14
CA PHE A 57 12.76 5.38 -5.23
C PHE A 57 12.39 6.22 -6.46
N LYS A 58 11.31 7.00 -6.38
CA LYS A 58 10.95 7.98 -7.43
C LYS A 58 11.00 9.40 -6.89
N TYR A 59 11.47 10.29 -7.72
CA TYR A 59 11.67 11.72 -7.42
C TYR A 59 11.19 12.58 -8.56
N ILE A 60 10.87 13.82 -8.25
CA ILE A 60 10.58 14.85 -9.24
C ILE A 60 11.76 15.81 -9.26
N ASP A 61 12.33 16.00 -10.43
CA ASP A 61 13.21 17.14 -10.71
C ASP A 61 12.33 18.35 -11.00
N ILE A 62 12.26 19.28 -10.06
CA ILE A 62 11.42 20.48 -10.19
C ILE A 62 11.89 21.38 -11.33
N HIS A 63 13.19 21.44 -11.60
CA HIS A 63 13.75 22.34 -12.59
C HIS A 63 13.41 21.86 -14.00
N ASN A 64 13.62 20.57 -14.26
CA ASN A 64 13.33 19.97 -15.55
C ASN A 64 11.89 19.45 -15.67
N LYS A 65 11.13 19.46 -14.58
CA LYS A 65 9.75 18.92 -14.50
C LYS A 65 9.65 17.48 -14.98
N THR A 66 10.67 16.70 -14.68
CA THR A 66 10.76 15.29 -15.06
C THR A 66 10.73 14.39 -13.83
N GLU A 67 10.22 13.18 -14.03
CA GLU A 67 10.27 12.13 -13.01
C GLU A 67 11.57 11.36 -13.16
N ILE A 68 12.27 11.15 -12.05
CA ILE A 68 13.51 10.40 -11.98
C ILE A 68 13.26 9.17 -11.12
N THR A 69 13.63 8.01 -11.65
CA THR A 69 13.68 6.77 -10.88
C THR A 69 15.13 6.48 -10.54
N ILE A 70 15.43 6.29 -9.26
CA ILE A 70 16.75 5.84 -8.82
C ILE A 70 16.97 4.42 -9.34
N GLY A 71 18.05 4.20 -10.08
CA GLY A 71 18.43 2.89 -10.59
C GLY A 71 18.76 1.91 -9.45
N GLU A 72 18.61 0.61 -9.69
CA GLU A 72 18.88 -0.39 -8.65
C GLU A 72 20.29 -0.31 -8.11
N GLU A 73 21.30 -0.18 -8.97
CA GLU A 73 22.71 -0.07 -8.56
C GLU A 73 22.99 1.22 -7.77
N GLU A 74 22.36 2.34 -8.12
CA GLU A 74 22.51 3.62 -7.42
C GLU A 74 21.82 3.54 -6.06
N TYR A 75 20.66 2.92 -6.01
CA TYR A 75 19.88 2.74 -4.81
C TYR A 75 20.53 1.77 -3.81
N ASP A 76 21.14 0.71 -4.29
CA ASP A 76 21.87 -0.28 -3.45
C ASP A 76 23.12 0.32 -2.80
N LYS A 77 23.72 1.34 -3.42
CA LYS A 77 24.89 2.06 -2.89
C LYS A 77 24.51 3.27 -2.02
N MET A 78 23.25 3.63 -1.97
CA MET A 78 22.77 4.85 -1.33
C MET A 78 22.44 4.61 0.14
N ASP A 79 23.09 5.36 1.02
CA ASP A 79 22.59 5.53 2.38
C ASP A 79 21.36 6.46 2.35
N ILE A 80 20.18 5.86 2.36
CA ILE A 80 18.91 6.61 2.24
C ILE A 80 18.71 7.58 3.39
N ALA A 81 19.16 7.26 4.60
CA ALA A 81 18.99 8.17 5.73
C ALA A 81 19.84 9.45 5.51
N ASN A 82 21.08 9.30 5.06
CA ASN A 82 21.92 10.43 4.71
C ASN A 82 21.41 11.12 3.43
N PHE A 83 20.98 10.37 2.42
CA PHE A 83 20.40 10.95 1.21
C PHE A 83 19.18 11.82 1.51
N LEU A 84 18.23 11.35 2.32
CA LEU A 84 17.06 12.13 2.74
C LEU A 84 17.46 13.35 3.57
N LYS A 85 18.45 13.19 4.46
CA LYS A 85 18.93 14.24 5.30
C LYS A 85 19.70 15.31 4.53
N ASP A 86 20.59 14.89 3.63
CA ASP A 86 21.56 15.79 3.00
C ASP A 86 21.07 16.33 1.65
N GLN A 87 20.25 15.57 0.93
CA GLN A 87 19.80 15.93 -0.41
C GLN A 87 18.36 16.44 -0.47
N ILE A 88 17.50 16.06 0.45
CA ILE A 88 16.08 16.41 0.38
C ILE A 88 15.68 17.39 1.48
N MET A 89 16.05 17.16 2.73
CA MET A 89 15.62 18.02 3.84
C MET A 89 16.22 19.43 3.84
N PRO A 90 17.50 19.68 3.48
CA PRO A 90 18.04 21.04 3.44
C PRO A 90 17.58 21.84 2.22
N ASN A 91 17.12 21.20 1.18
CA ASN A 91 17.02 21.75 -0.16
C ASN A 91 15.60 21.96 -0.67
N ILE A 92 14.69 22.30 0.24
CA ILE A 92 13.40 22.92 -0.12
C ILE A 92 13.63 24.34 -0.70
N SER A 93 14.88 24.76 -0.91
CA SER A 93 15.20 25.96 -1.66
C SER A 93 15.02 25.68 -3.16
N PHE A 94 13.91 26.15 -3.71
CA PHE A 94 13.59 26.08 -5.15
C PHE A 94 14.62 26.80 -6.06
N ASN A 95 15.65 27.40 -5.48
CA ASN A 95 16.67 28.17 -6.20
C ASN A 95 17.96 27.41 -6.46
N ASP A 96 18.15 26.22 -5.88
CA ASP A 96 19.36 25.43 -6.11
C ASP A 96 19.17 24.46 -7.28
N THR A 97 19.71 24.85 -8.45
CA THR A 97 19.63 24.06 -9.69
C THR A 97 20.60 22.88 -9.73
N SER A 98 21.47 22.75 -8.73
CA SER A 98 22.47 21.65 -8.67
C SER A 98 21.89 20.32 -8.23
N LEU A 99 20.66 20.30 -7.68
CA LEU A 99 20.05 19.14 -7.11
C LEU A 99 19.19 18.37 -8.11
N LYS A 100 19.62 17.18 -8.43
CA LYS A 100 18.92 16.24 -9.32
C LYS A 100 17.62 15.71 -8.71
N TYR A 101 17.62 15.42 -7.41
CA TYR A 101 16.50 14.82 -6.70
C TYR A 101 15.86 15.84 -5.76
N THR A 102 14.88 16.58 -6.24
CA THR A 102 14.34 17.70 -5.46
C THR A 102 13.16 17.32 -4.57
N ILE A 103 12.23 16.52 -5.09
CA ILE A 103 11.04 16.12 -4.31
C ILE A 103 10.84 14.59 -4.42
N PRO A 104 10.77 13.87 -3.29
CA PRO A 104 10.42 12.47 -3.32
C PRO A 104 8.97 12.28 -3.77
N MET A 105 8.75 11.30 -4.64
CA MET A 105 7.41 10.94 -5.12
C MET A 105 6.69 10.03 -4.13
N PHE A 106 6.34 10.59 -2.97
CA PHE A 106 5.37 9.97 -2.08
C PHE A 106 4.38 11.00 -1.55
N LEU A 107 3.16 10.57 -1.33
CA LEU A 107 2.10 11.39 -0.76
C LEU A 107 2.04 11.15 0.75
N PRO A 108 2.36 12.14 1.58
CA PRO A 108 2.25 11.98 3.03
C PRO A 108 0.78 11.74 3.43
N PRO A 109 0.53 11.19 4.63
CA PRO A 109 -0.81 10.94 5.14
C PRO A 109 -1.51 12.26 5.52
N MET A 110 -1.81 13.09 4.53
CA MET A 110 -2.47 14.38 4.67
C MET A 110 -3.91 14.31 4.13
N ARG A 111 -4.80 15.07 4.74
CA ARG A 111 -6.21 15.16 4.31
C ARG A 111 -6.36 15.70 2.89
N ILE A 112 -5.51 16.66 2.52
CA ILE A 112 -5.41 17.18 1.16
C ILE A 112 -4.05 16.74 0.62
N LYS A 113 -4.05 15.90 -0.41
CA LYS A 113 -2.82 15.38 -1.01
C LYS A 113 -2.33 16.31 -2.11
N PRO A 114 -1.09 16.83 -2.02
CA PRO A 114 -0.51 17.63 -3.08
C PRO A 114 -0.15 16.73 -4.27
N VAL A 115 -0.95 16.76 -5.31
CA VAL A 115 -0.67 16.00 -6.54
C VAL A 115 0.28 16.82 -7.40
N LEU A 116 1.58 16.55 -7.26
CA LEU A 116 2.64 17.26 -7.98
C LEU A 116 3.00 16.60 -9.32
N SER A 117 2.59 15.37 -9.53
CA SER A 117 2.91 14.62 -10.74
C SER A 117 1.66 13.94 -11.31
N ARG A 118 1.61 13.92 -12.64
CA ARG A 118 0.63 13.21 -13.43
C ARG A 118 0.66 11.68 -13.17
N SER A 119 1.78 11.13 -12.73
CA SER A 119 1.93 9.70 -12.41
C SER A 119 1.03 9.26 -11.26
N TYR A 120 0.73 10.12 -10.29
CA TYR A 120 -0.25 9.80 -9.25
C TYR A 120 -1.65 9.57 -9.81
N ILE A 121 -2.07 10.44 -10.74
CA ILE A 121 -3.38 10.30 -11.40
C ILE A 121 -3.44 8.98 -12.15
N LYS A 122 -2.35 8.61 -12.84
CA LYS A 122 -2.24 7.34 -13.55
C LYS A 122 -2.31 6.15 -12.60
N ILE A 123 -1.56 6.16 -11.49
CA ILE A 123 -1.58 5.10 -10.48
C ILE A 123 -2.98 4.94 -9.88
N TRP A 124 -3.66 6.05 -9.56
CA TRP A 124 -5.00 6.00 -9.01
C TRP A 124 -6.01 5.43 -10.00
N PHE A 125 -5.93 5.84 -11.26
CA PHE A 125 -6.77 5.29 -12.33
C PHE A 125 -6.52 3.80 -12.56
N GLU A 126 -5.26 3.37 -12.59
CA GLU A 126 -4.89 1.96 -12.70
C GLU A 126 -5.37 1.16 -11.48
N SER A 127 -5.25 1.72 -10.28
CA SER A 127 -5.74 1.10 -9.05
C SER A 127 -7.27 0.95 -9.07
N GLU A 128 -7.99 1.96 -9.51
CA GLU A 128 -9.44 1.91 -9.67
C GLU A 128 -9.84 0.81 -10.66
N LYS A 129 -9.17 0.74 -11.80
CA LYS A 129 -9.41 -0.30 -12.80
C LYS A 129 -9.18 -1.70 -12.25
N VAL A 130 -8.04 -1.93 -11.60
CA VAL A 130 -7.69 -3.22 -10.98
C VAL A 130 -8.74 -3.64 -9.95
N ILE A 131 -9.19 -2.73 -9.09
CA ILE A 131 -10.21 -2.99 -8.08
C ILE A 131 -11.56 -3.29 -8.74
N LYS A 132 -11.95 -2.54 -9.75
CA LYS A 132 -13.21 -2.73 -10.47
C LYS A 132 -13.25 -4.02 -11.28
N ASP A 133 -12.12 -4.46 -11.82
CA ASP A 133 -12.01 -5.71 -12.59
C ASP A 133 -11.87 -6.95 -11.69
N ALA A 134 -11.47 -6.80 -10.43
CA ALA A 134 -11.28 -7.90 -9.50
C ALA A 134 -12.61 -8.59 -9.15
N ASN A 135 -12.62 -9.91 -9.08
CA ASN A 135 -13.75 -10.70 -8.56
C ASN A 135 -13.76 -10.77 -7.03
N LYS A 136 -12.59 -10.70 -6.41
CA LYS A 136 -12.35 -10.76 -4.99
C LYS A 136 -11.36 -9.67 -4.60
N ILE A 137 -11.61 -9.01 -3.49
CA ILE A 137 -10.73 -7.97 -2.91
C ILE A 137 -10.34 -8.41 -1.51
N ILE A 138 -9.05 -8.42 -1.22
CA ILE A 138 -8.53 -8.72 0.11
C ILE A 138 -7.81 -7.47 0.62
N ILE A 139 -8.26 -6.95 1.74
CA ILE A 139 -7.74 -5.74 2.38
C ILE A 139 -7.05 -6.15 3.68
N ILE A 140 -5.79 -5.78 3.85
CA ILE A 140 -4.97 -6.19 4.99
C ILE A 140 -4.41 -4.95 5.69
N GLY A 141 -4.73 -4.80 6.98
CA GLY A 141 -4.15 -3.74 7.82
C GLY A 141 -4.41 -2.32 7.33
N PHE A 142 -5.54 -2.07 6.69
CA PHE A 142 -5.91 -0.75 6.18
C PHE A 142 -6.90 -0.07 7.11
N SER A 143 -6.56 1.14 7.57
CA SER A 143 -7.33 1.86 8.59
C SER A 143 -8.57 2.60 8.07
N PHE A 144 -8.77 2.66 6.76
CA PHE A 144 -9.85 3.41 6.11
C PHE A 144 -9.93 4.88 6.53
N ASN A 145 -8.78 5.50 6.74
CA ASN A 145 -8.69 6.87 7.18
C ASN A 145 -9.37 7.83 6.18
N HIS A 146 -9.99 8.90 6.67
CA HIS A 146 -10.57 9.96 5.82
C HIS A 146 -9.52 10.67 4.94
N SER A 147 -8.23 10.60 5.28
CA SER A 147 -7.16 11.10 4.41
C SER A 147 -7.02 10.28 3.12
N ASP A 148 -7.59 9.08 3.08
CA ASP A 148 -7.53 8.13 1.97
C ASP A 148 -8.86 8.03 1.21
N GLU A 149 -9.61 9.14 1.15
CA GLU A 149 -10.93 9.21 0.52
C GLU A 149 -10.92 8.79 -0.96
N HIS A 150 -9.81 8.95 -1.64
CA HIS A 150 -9.67 8.48 -3.02
C HIS A 150 -9.87 6.97 -3.15
N ILE A 151 -9.25 6.17 -2.29
CA ILE A 151 -9.43 4.71 -2.29
C ILE A 151 -10.75 4.31 -1.63
N ASN A 152 -11.16 5.01 -0.57
CA ASN A 152 -12.44 4.76 0.10
C ASN A 152 -13.61 4.95 -0.87
N GLY A 153 -13.54 5.94 -1.75
CA GLY A 153 -14.53 6.16 -2.82
C GLY A 153 -14.60 4.99 -3.80
N ILE A 154 -13.45 4.48 -4.25
CA ILE A 154 -13.39 3.31 -5.15
C ILE A 154 -14.00 2.08 -4.47
N LEU A 155 -13.67 1.83 -3.19
CA LEU A 155 -14.19 0.69 -2.44
C LEU A 155 -15.71 0.79 -2.24
N ARG A 156 -16.25 2.01 -2.06
CA ARG A 156 -17.69 2.29 -1.94
C ARG A 156 -18.46 1.85 -3.19
N ASP A 157 -17.86 2.03 -4.36
CA ASP A 157 -18.43 1.60 -5.64
C ASP A 157 -18.37 0.09 -5.84
N CYS A 158 -17.51 -0.61 -5.09
CA CYS A 158 -17.27 -2.06 -5.22
C CYS A 158 -17.98 -2.91 -4.15
N LYS A 159 -18.93 -2.35 -3.42
CA LYS A 159 -19.64 -3.04 -2.32
C LYS A 159 -20.41 -4.32 -2.73
N ASN A 160 -20.63 -4.54 -4.01
CA ASN A 160 -21.25 -5.75 -4.56
C ASN A 160 -20.26 -6.91 -4.79
N LYS A 161 -18.96 -6.69 -4.57
CA LYS A 161 -17.90 -7.68 -4.73
C LYS A 161 -17.63 -8.41 -3.43
N ASN A 162 -17.03 -9.58 -3.51
CA ASN A 162 -16.55 -10.29 -2.33
C ASN A 162 -15.33 -9.58 -1.75
N ILE A 163 -15.50 -8.95 -0.61
CA ILE A 163 -14.45 -8.19 0.08
C ILE A 163 -14.13 -8.86 1.41
N PHE A 164 -12.86 -9.21 1.59
CA PHE A 164 -12.33 -9.74 2.85
C PHE A 164 -11.41 -8.67 3.47
N ILE A 165 -11.69 -8.32 4.71
CA ILE A 165 -10.87 -7.37 5.47
C ILE A 165 -10.24 -8.14 6.64
N ILE A 166 -8.93 -8.20 6.67
CA ILE A 166 -8.15 -8.89 7.69
C ILE A 166 -7.49 -7.86 8.58
N ASP A 167 -7.86 -7.85 9.84
CA ASP A 167 -7.27 -6.97 10.84
C ASP A 167 -7.30 -7.66 12.22
N ALA A 168 -6.24 -7.51 13.01
CA ALA A 168 -6.18 -8.01 14.38
C ALA A 168 -7.07 -7.21 15.34
N GLU A 169 -7.48 -6.00 14.95
CA GLU A 169 -8.31 -5.09 15.74
C GLU A 169 -9.55 -4.66 14.94
N ILE A 170 -10.40 -5.63 14.56
CA ILE A 170 -11.56 -5.38 13.70
C ILE A 170 -12.52 -4.30 14.22
N GLU A 171 -12.55 -4.05 15.52
CA GLU A 171 -13.41 -3.01 16.10
C GLU A 171 -13.02 -1.61 15.62
N LYS A 172 -11.74 -1.38 15.29
CA LYS A 172 -11.27 -0.12 14.67
C LYS A 172 -11.79 0.06 13.24
N VAL A 173 -12.10 -1.03 12.56
CA VAL A 173 -12.53 -1.05 11.16
C VAL A 173 -14.06 -0.93 11.04
N ILE A 174 -14.81 -1.22 12.10
CA ILE A 174 -16.28 -1.24 12.07
C ILE A 174 -16.87 0.11 11.65
N THR A 175 -16.30 1.22 12.10
CA THR A 175 -16.76 2.56 11.68
C THR A 175 -16.63 2.80 10.18
N ALA A 176 -15.66 2.14 9.54
CA ALA A 176 -15.49 2.20 8.08
C ALA A 176 -16.62 1.48 7.34
N LEU A 177 -17.19 0.43 7.92
CA LEU A 177 -18.31 -0.29 7.31
C LEU A 177 -19.52 0.61 7.11
N GLU A 178 -19.81 1.49 8.08
CA GLU A 178 -20.95 2.41 8.01
C GLU A 178 -20.68 3.50 6.95
N SER A 179 -19.50 4.09 6.95
CA SER A 179 -19.18 5.21 6.07
C SER A 179 -18.87 4.80 4.63
N ILE A 180 -18.32 3.60 4.42
CA ILE A 180 -17.84 3.15 3.09
C ILE A 180 -18.82 2.16 2.47
N PHE A 181 -19.25 1.15 3.22
CA PHE A 181 -20.07 0.08 2.67
C PHE A 181 -21.56 0.21 3.02
N ASN A 182 -21.93 1.20 3.84
CA ASN A 182 -23.31 1.45 4.27
C ASN A 182 -23.95 0.24 5.01
N TYR A 183 -23.15 -0.48 5.80
CA TYR A 183 -23.62 -1.54 6.70
C TYR A 183 -23.67 -1.00 8.14
N ARG A 184 -24.72 -1.34 8.89
CA ARG A 184 -24.75 -1.05 10.33
C ARG A 184 -23.85 -2.02 11.06
N SER A 185 -23.19 -1.54 12.11
CA SER A 185 -22.22 -2.33 12.90
C SER A 185 -22.81 -3.58 13.54
N GLU A 186 -24.12 -3.60 13.83
CA GLU A 186 -24.85 -4.71 14.41
C GLU A 186 -25.40 -5.73 13.41
N ASP A 187 -25.53 -5.35 12.12
CA ASP A 187 -26.17 -6.16 11.07
C ASP A 187 -25.23 -7.22 10.48
N TYR A 188 -24.66 -8.08 11.31
CA TYR A 188 -23.71 -9.09 10.84
C TYR A 188 -24.12 -10.51 11.21
N THR A 189 -23.67 -11.45 10.40
CA THR A 189 -23.68 -12.88 10.70
C THR A 189 -22.33 -13.30 11.24
N LYS A 190 -22.31 -13.96 12.39
CA LYS A 190 -21.11 -14.58 12.94
C LYS A 190 -20.71 -15.78 12.10
N VAL A 191 -19.48 -15.80 11.60
CA VAL A 191 -18.92 -16.90 10.84
C VAL A 191 -17.52 -17.25 11.35
N ARG A 192 -16.99 -18.39 10.91
CA ARG A 192 -15.59 -18.75 11.12
C ARG A 192 -14.90 -18.92 9.77
N ILE A 193 -13.76 -18.28 9.62
CA ILE A 193 -12.90 -18.40 8.43
C ILE A 193 -11.58 -19.00 8.89
N GLN A 194 -11.25 -20.19 8.42
CA GLN A 194 -10.02 -20.90 8.81
C GLN A 194 -9.82 -21.01 10.33
N GLY A 195 -10.92 -21.14 11.07
CA GLY A 195 -10.93 -21.21 12.54
C GLY A 195 -11.04 -19.86 13.26
N TYR A 196 -10.77 -18.75 12.60
CA TYR A 196 -10.85 -17.40 13.16
C TYR A 196 -12.27 -16.86 13.18
N PHE A 197 -12.56 -16.05 14.19
CA PHE A 197 -13.83 -15.34 14.28
C PHE A 197 -13.93 -14.28 13.17
N ALA A 198 -15.07 -14.23 12.50
CA ALA A 198 -15.35 -13.24 11.49
C ALA A 198 -16.79 -12.71 11.58
N LYS A 199 -16.97 -11.46 11.19
CA LYS A 199 -18.27 -10.79 11.03
C LYS A 199 -18.55 -10.63 9.53
N ARG A 200 -19.66 -11.18 9.05
CA ARG A 200 -20.05 -11.07 7.64
C ARG A 200 -21.22 -10.11 7.48
N TYR A 201 -21.02 -9.09 6.66
CA TYR A 201 -21.98 -8.06 6.27
C TYR A 201 -22.25 -8.17 4.76
N GLY A 202 -23.23 -8.98 4.39
CA GLY A 202 -23.48 -9.22 2.97
C GLY A 202 -22.25 -9.77 2.24
N THR A 203 -21.68 -8.96 1.35
CA THR A 203 -20.48 -9.30 0.55
C THR A 203 -19.16 -8.96 1.25
N VAL A 204 -19.19 -8.24 2.38
CA VAL A 204 -18.00 -7.84 3.13
C VAL A 204 -17.82 -8.75 4.34
N THR A 205 -16.66 -9.33 4.50
CA THR A 205 -16.30 -10.20 5.62
C THR A 205 -15.10 -9.62 6.37
N LEU A 206 -15.28 -9.29 7.65
CA LEU A 206 -14.23 -8.86 8.57
C LEU A 206 -13.68 -10.08 9.31
N ILE A 207 -12.40 -10.34 9.17
CA ILE A 207 -11.70 -11.47 9.82
C ILE A 207 -10.82 -10.93 10.94
N ASN A 208 -11.07 -11.36 12.18
CA ASN A 208 -10.27 -10.99 13.32
C ASN A 208 -9.06 -11.92 13.43
N ALA A 209 -8.00 -11.58 12.75
CA ALA A 209 -6.75 -12.33 12.72
C ALA A 209 -5.59 -11.44 12.31
N LYS A 210 -4.38 -11.85 12.65
CA LYS A 210 -3.18 -11.27 12.03
C LYS A 210 -3.05 -11.78 10.61
N ALA A 211 -2.55 -10.94 9.73
CA ALA A 211 -2.50 -11.23 8.29
C ALA A 211 -1.72 -12.53 7.95
N HIS A 212 -0.64 -12.83 8.70
CA HIS A 212 0.17 -14.04 8.48
C HIS A 212 -0.50 -15.35 8.95
N GLU A 213 -1.55 -15.25 9.76
CA GLU A 213 -2.29 -16.40 10.27
C GLU A 213 -3.32 -16.92 9.28
N ILE A 214 -3.66 -16.11 8.26
CA ILE A 214 -4.67 -16.44 7.25
C ILE A 214 -4.01 -16.92 5.97
N ASP A 215 -4.52 -18.00 5.42
CA ASP A 215 -4.23 -18.41 4.06
C ASP A 215 -5.10 -17.61 3.09
N ILE A 216 -4.54 -16.52 2.56
CA ILE A 216 -5.25 -15.57 1.69
C ILE A 216 -5.66 -16.18 0.34
N GLN A 217 -4.99 -17.24 -0.10
CA GLN A 217 -5.31 -17.91 -1.36
C GLN A 217 -6.64 -18.68 -1.26
N ASN A 218 -6.97 -19.16 -0.06
CA ASN A 218 -8.16 -19.96 0.23
C ASN A 218 -9.31 -19.15 0.87
N LEU A 219 -9.36 -17.83 0.64
CA LEU A 219 -10.48 -16.97 1.03
C LEU A 219 -11.59 -16.95 0.00
#